data_610a5c2ce792112d6590a734ab93fbd7
#
_entry.id   610a5c2ce792112d6590a734ab93fbd7
#
_cell.length_a   1.000
_cell.length_b   1.000
_cell.length_c   1.000
_cell.angle_alpha   90.00
_cell.angle_beta   90.00
_cell.angle_gamma   90.00
#
_symmetry.space_group_name_H-M   'P 1'
#
loop_
_entity.id
_entity.type
_entity.pdbx_description
1 polymer ?
#
loop_
_entity_poly.entity_id
_entity_poly.type
_entity_poly.pdbx_seq_one_letter_code
_entity_poly.pdbx_strand_id
1 'polypeptide(L)'
;TSGLKRTVETLRLIYGDVGYIAVPGLREYNFGEFEMHSHYELENRHEYQAWIADETGDVYCPCGESRTGFCERVGQGLNEALEVIERRKASSAAIICHGGTIMAIMHILFPDDRKYYEWQPGNGLGYTLQYTDGKFSGYRIIDPCK
;
A
#
# COMPACT_ATOMS: atom_id res chain seq x y z
N THR A 1 7.33 -7.98 -3.72
CA THR A 1 7.61 -6.87 -2.77
C THR A 1 7.63 -5.53 -3.51
N SER A 2 7.60 -4.42 -2.76
CA SER A 2 7.79 -3.07 -3.34
C SER A 2 9.22 -2.81 -3.85
N GLY A 3 10.18 -3.70 -3.57
CA GLY A 3 11.61 -3.54 -3.86
C GLY A 3 12.37 -2.65 -2.87
N LEU A 4 11.70 -2.02 -1.91
CA LEU A 4 12.40 -1.26 -0.86
C LEU A 4 13.05 -2.21 0.15
N LYS A 5 14.22 -1.81 0.67
CA LYS A 5 15.03 -2.63 1.59
C LYS A 5 14.20 -3.23 2.74
N ARG A 6 13.39 -2.42 3.41
CA ARG A 6 12.54 -2.85 4.54
C ARG A 6 11.54 -3.95 4.16
N THR A 7 10.97 -3.94 2.94
CA THR A 7 10.04 -4.99 2.52
C THR A 7 10.76 -6.30 2.16
N VAL A 8 11.96 -6.20 1.60
CA VAL A 8 12.81 -7.37 1.31
C VAL A 8 13.32 -8.00 2.60
N GLU A 9 13.72 -7.20 3.59
CA GLU A 9 14.11 -7.69 4.92
C GLU A 9 12.95 -8.38 5.63
N THR A 10 11.75 -7.78 5.61
CA THR A 10 10.54 -8.39 6.16
C THR A 10 10.22 -9.72 5.47
N LEU A 11 10.30 -9.78 4.14
CA LEU A 11 10.13 -11.02 3.40
C LEU A 11 11.09 -12.11 3.90
N ARG A 12 12.37 -11.78 4.03
CA ARG A 12 13.39 -12.74 4.47
C ARG A 12 13.18 -13.23 5.91
N LEU A 13 12.73 -12.34 6.79
CA LEU A 13 12.41 -12.71 8.17
C LEU A 13 11.22 -13.69 8.26
N ILE A 14 10.23 -13.55 7.37
CA ILE A 14 9.02 -14.38 7.39
C ILE A 14 9.24 -15.70 6.63
N TYR A 15 9.88 -15.65 5.47
CA TYR A 15 9.94 -16.77 4.52
C TYR A 15 11.35 -17.31 4.27
N GLY A 16 12.38 -16.71 4.89
CA GLY A 16 13.78 -17.07 4.63
C GLY A 16 14.31 -16.51 3.30
N ASP A 17 15.36 -17.13 2.79
CA ASP A 17 15.98 -16.72 1.53
C ASP A 17 15.23 -17.34 0.33
N VAL A 18 14.10 -16.73 0.00
CA VAL A 18 13.25 -17.13 -1.12
C VAL A 18 13.38 -16.11 -2.27
N GLY A 19 13.21 -16.59 -3.50
CA GLY A 19 13.11 -15.71 -4.66
C GLY A 19 11.85 -14.83 -4.58
N TYR A 20 11.97 -13.59 -5.00
CA TYR A 20 10.86 -12.65 -5.03
C TYR A 20 10.86 -11.80 -6.31
N ILE A 21 9.75 -11.12 -6.56
CA ILE A 21 9.61 -10.13 -7.64
C ILE A 21 9.43 -8.76 -7.01
N ALA A 22 10.20 -7.79 -7.47
CA ALA A 22 10.02 -6.41 -7.09
C ALA A 22 9.02 -5.74 -8.04
N VAL A 23 7.99 -5.13 -7.47
CA VAL A 23 6.99 -4.33 -8.18
C VAL A 23 7.07 -2.90 -7.64
N PRO A 24 7.81 -2.00 -8.32
CA PRO A 24 8.02 -0.63 -7.85
C PRO A 24 6.73 0.18 -7.67
N GLY A 25 5.68 -0.16 -8.43
CA GLY A 25 4.35 0.42 -8.25
C GLY A 25 3.76 0.24 -6.86
N LEU A 26 4.24 -0.75 -6.08
CA LEU A 26 3.79 -1.01 -4.70
C LEU A 26 4.67 -0.33 -3.62
N ARG A 27 5.51 0.65 -3.98
CA ARG A 27 6.25 1.45 -3.01
C ARG A 27 5.30 2.31 -2.17
N GLU A 28 5.78 2.70 -0.98
CA GLU A 28 5.05 3.59 -0.08
C GLU A 28 4.81 4.96 -0.74
N TYR A 29 3.86 5.70 -0.18
CA TYR A 29 3.57 7.08 -0.52
C TYR A 29 4.86 7.91 -0.50
N ASN A 30 5.07 8.69 -1.54
CA ASN A 30 6.17 9.64 -1.59
C ASN A 30 5.73 10.96 -0.95
N PHE A 31 6.10 11.17 0.30
CA PHE A 31 5.77 12.39 1.04
C PHE A 31 6.65 13.59 0.64
N GLY A 32 7.60 13.41 -0.27
CA GLY A 32 8.46 14.50 -0.75
C GLY A 32 9.16 15.25 0.37
N GLU A 33 8.94 16.57 0.46
CA GLU A 33 9.55 17.41 1.51
C GLU A 33 8.99 17.15 2.92
N PHE A 34 7.92 16.37 3.04
CA PHE A 34 7.39 15.99 4.36
C PHE A 34 8.05 14.72 4.93
N GLU A 35 8.89 14.04 4.13
CA GLU A 35 9.65 12.87 4.60
C GLU A 35 10.51 13.22 5.80
N MET A 36 10.61 12.29 6.75
CA MET A 36 11.41 12.39 7.97
C MET A 36 11.01 13.52 8.94
N HIS A 37 9.89 14.18 8.71
CA HIS A 37 9.34 15.17 9.62
C HIS A 37 8.13 14.62 10.38
N SER A 38 8.01 15.03 11.64
CA SER A 38 6.84 14.76 12.45
C SER A 38 5.70 15.75 12.15
N HIS A 39 4.48 15.38 12.52
CA HIS A 39 3.32 16.28 12.45
C HIS A 39 3.61 17.65 13.13
N TYR A 40 4.23 17.65 14.29
CA TYR A 40 4.54 18.88 15.05
C TYR A 40 5.50 19.81 14.32
N GLU A 41 6.42 19.27 13.53
CA GLU A 41 7.36 20.08 12.73
C GLU A 41 6.68 20.68 11.49
N LEU A 42 5.64 20.03 10.99
CA LEU A 42 4.93 20.41 9.77
C LEU A 42 3.64 21.19 10.03
N GLU A 43 3.06 21.12 11.22
CA GLU A 43 1.71 21.63 11.53
C GLU A 43 1.47 23.10 11.16
N ASN A 44 2.52 23.92 11.17
CA ASN A 44 2.46 25.34 10.81
C ASN A 44 2.80 25.62 9.33
N ARG A 45 3.13 24.59 8.53
CA ARG A 45 3.38 24.77 7.09
C ARG A 45 2.05 24.80 6.34
N HIS A 46 1.85 25.82 5.53
CA HIS A 46 0.63 26.01 4.75
C HIS A 46 0.39 24.82 3.78
N GLU A 47 1.43 24.32 3.13
CA GLU A 47 1.35 23.20 2.19
C GLU A 47 0.92 21.90 2.90
N TYR A 48 1.40 21.70 4.14
CA TYR A 48 1.03 20.54 4.95
C TYR A 48 -0.42 20.61 5.42
N GLN A 49 -0.87 21.80 5.84
CA GLN A 49 -2.27 22.01 6.22
C GLN A 49 -3.21 21.82 5.02
N ALA A 50 -2.85 22.32 3.84
CA ALA A 50 -3.61 22.12 2.61
C ALA A 50 -3.68 20.61 2.25
N TRP A 51 -2.59 19.89 2.37
CA TRP A 51 -2.53 18.46 2.09
C TRP A 51 -3.36 17.62 3.09
N ILE A 52 -3.31 17.94 4.39
CA ILE A 52 -4.12 17.24 5.41
C ILE A 52 -5.62 17.52 5.22
N ALA A 53 -5.99 18.76 4.89
CA ALA A 53 -7.37 19.17 4.71
C ALA A 53 -7.98 18.72 3.37
N ASP A 54 -7.16 18.14 2.48
CA ASP A 54 -7.60 17.74 1.15
C ASP A 54 -8.53 16.53 1.20
N GLU A 55 -9.80 16.74 0.92
CA GLU A 55 -10.80 15.69 0.77
C GLU A 55 -10.79 15.06 -0.62
N THR A 56 -10.33 15.79 -1.65
CA THR A 56 -10.29 15.32 -3.04
C THR A 56 -9.20 14.29 -3.29
N GLY A 57 -8.06 14.44 -2.63
CA GLY A 57 -6.87 13.62 -2.83
C GLY A 57 -5.93 14.15 -3.90
N ASP A 58 -6.18 15.36 -4.42
CA ASP A 58 -5.43 15.93 -5.54
C ASP A 58 -4.31 16.88 -5.12
N VAL A 59 -4.26 17.27 -3.85
CA VAL A 59 -3.18 18.11 -3.31
C VAL A 59 -1.91 17.28 -3.17
N TYR A 60 -0.84 17.76 -3.78
CA TYR A 60 0.49 17.12 -3.75
C TYR A 60 1.26 17.49 -2.48
N CYS A 61 1.96 16.52 -1.93
CA CYS A 61 3.12 16.83 -1.09
C CYS A 61 4.17 17.54 -1.95
N PRO A 62 4.81 18.63 -1.50
CA PRO A 62 5.88 19.28 -2.26
C PRO A 62 6.97 18.27 -2.64
N CYS A 63 7.31 18.20 -3.92
CA CYS A 63 8.23 17.20 -4.48
C CYS A 63 7.82 15.72 -4.26
N GLY A 64 6.56 15.49 -3.91
CA GLY A 64 6.02 14.16 -3.64
C GLY A 64 4.81 13.80 -4.51
N GLU A 65 3.92 13.00 -3.97
CA GLU A 65 2.69 12.53 -4.65
C GLU A 65 1.44 13.22 -4.08
N SER A 66 0.35 13.21 -4.85
CA SER A 66 -1.02 13.35 -4.34
C SER A 66 -1.58 11.98 -3.97
N ARG A 67 -2.63 11.93 -3.15
CA ARG A 67 -3.31 10.68 -2.78
C ARG A 67 -3.90 9.99 -4.01
N THR A 68 -4.49 10.75 -4.94
CA THR A 68 -5.03 10.23 -6.20
C THR A 68 -3.92 9.59 -7.03
N GLY A 69 -2.81 10.29 -7.29
CA GLY A 69 -1.68 9.75 -8.06
C GLY A 69 -1.04 8.52 -7.40
N PHE A 70 -0.95 8.52 -6.07
CA PHE A 70 -0.50 7.35 -5.31
C PHE A 70 -1.42 6.14 -5.52
N CYS A 71 -2.74 6.31 -5.38
CA CYS A 71 -3.71 5.23 -5.60
C CYS A 71 -3.67 4.70 -7.03
N GLU A 72 -3.53 5.56 -8.02
CA GLU A 72 -3.38 5.15 -9.44
C GLU A 72 -2.13 4.30 -9.63
N ARG A 73 -0.98 4.75 -9.11
CA ARG A 73 0.28 4.00 -9.20
C ARG A 73 0.20 2.65 -8.48
N VAL A 74 -0.41 2.61 -7.31
CA VAL A 74 -0.60 1.37 -6.56
C VAL A 74 -1.55 0.42 -7.29
N GLY A 75 -2.62 0.92 -7.90
CA GLY A 75 -3.52 0.12 -8.74
C GLY A 75 -2.81 -0.52 -9.92
N GLN A 76 -1.95 0.23 -10.62
CA GLN A 76 -1.11 -0.30 -11.70
C GLN A 76 -0.14 -1.37 -11.17
N GLY A 77 0.53 -1.12 -10.03
CA GLY A 77 1.42 -2.08 -9.40
C GLY A 77 0.70 -3.36 -8.95
N LEU A 78 -0.54 -3.26 -8.46
CA LEU A 78 -1.35 -4.42 -8.12
C LEU A 78 -1.66 -5.26 -9.36
N ASN A 79 -2.06 -4.62 -10.47
CA ASN A 79 -2.32 -5.31 -11.73
C ASN A 79 -1.05 -6.03 -12.25
N GLU A 80 0.11 -5.38 -12.21
CA GLU A 80 1.39 -6.02 -12.55
C GLU A 80 1.65 -7.27 -11.69
N ALA A 81 1.40 -7.19 -10.38
CA ALA A 81 1.54 -8.32 -9.47
C ALA A 81 0.57 -9.46 -9.82
N LEU A 82 -0.69 -9.15 -10.13
CA LEU A 82 -1.72 -10.12 -10.51
C LEU A 82 -1.36 -10.84 -11.83
N GLU A 83 -0.89 -10.12 -12.83
CA GLU A 83 -0.42 -10.72 -14.10
C GLU A 83 0.70 -11.74 -13.87
N VAL A 84 1.61 -11.44 -12.95
CA VAL A 84 2.68 -12.38 -12.57
C VAL A 84 2.12 -13.62 -11.88
N ILE A 85 1.18 -13.45 -10.95
CA ILE A 85 0.52 -14.53 -10.22
C ILE A 85 -0.21 -15.47 -11.20
N GLU A 86 -0.99 -14.90 -12.11
CA GLU A 86 -1.74 -15.65 -13.13
C GLU A 86 -0.82 -16.37 -14.10
N ARG A 87 0.20 -15.70 -14.65
CA ARG A 87 1.18 -16.30 -15.55
C ARG A 87 1.92 -17.48 -14.90
N ARG A 88 2.19 -17.41 -13.60
CA ARG A 88 2.81 -18.49 -12.83
C ARG A 88 1.83 -19.56 -12.38
N LYS A 89 0.53 -19.36 -12.59
CA LYS A 89 -0.54 -20.23 -12.10
C LYS A 89 -0.40 -20.53 -10.59
N ALA A 90 -0.01 -19.51 -9.84
CA ALA A 90 0.20 -19.63 -8.40
C ALA A 90 -1.15 -19.74 -7.69
N SER A 91 -1.30 -20.71 -6.79
CA SER A 91 -2.51 -20.86 -5.96
C SER A 91 -2.56 -19.87 -4.79
N SER A 92 -1.43 -19.28 -4.44
CA SER A 92 -1.32 -18.25 -3.40
C SER A 92 -0.10 -17.37 -3.65
N ALA A 93 -0.16 -16.14 -3.17
CA ALA A 93 0.94 -15.19 -3.23
C ALA A 93 0.95 -14.31 -1.97
N ALA A 94 2.13 -13.86 -1.57
CA ALA A 94 2.29 -12.87 -0.52
C ALA A 94 2.84 -11.58 -1.12
N ILE A 95 2.22 -10.46 -0.83
CA ILE A 95 2.68 -9.12 -1.20
C ILE A 95 3.17 -8.41 0.06
N ILE A 96 4.47 -8.18 0.16
CA ILE A 96 5.07 -7.46 1.28
C ILE A 96 5.31 -6.02 0.84
N CYS A 97 4.50 -5.11 1.39
CA CYS A 97 4.51 -3.69 1.02
C CYS A 97 4.39 -2.80 2.27
N HIS A 98 3.64 -1.72 2.24
CA HIS A 98 3.65 -0.67 3.25
C HIS A 98 2.23 -0.34 3.71
N GLY A 99 2.10 0.36 4.83
CA GLY A 99 0.80 0.72 5.41
C GLY A 99 -0.06 1.53 4.45
N GLY A 100 0.48 2.58 3.86
CA GLY A 100 -0.22 3.40 2.87
C GLY A 100 -0.58 2.61 1.61
N THR A 101 0.34 1.76 1.14
CA THR A 101 0.09 0.88 -0.01
C THR A 101 -1.06 -0.10 0.27
N ILE A 102 -1.12 -0.68 1.47
CA ILE A 102 -2.23 -1.56 1.88
C ILE A 102 -3.55 -0.79 1.91
N MET A 103 -3.56 0.42 2.51
CA MET A 103 -4.76 1.28 2.50
C MET A 103 -5.24 1.54 1.08
N ALA A 104 -4.34 1.90 0.16
CA ALA A 104 -4.68 2.17 -1.24
C ALA A 104 -5.25 0.93 -1.94
N ILE A 105 -4.63 -0.24 -1.79
CA ILE A 105 -5.13 -1.50 -2.35
C ILE A 105 -6.54 -1.79 -1.84
N MET A 106 -6.74 -1.75 -0.53
CA MET A 106 -8.03 -2.08 0.07
C MET A 106 -9.12 -1.09 -0.33
N HIS A 107 -8.80 0.20 -0.40
CA HIS A 107 -9.73 1.22 -0.86
C HIS A 107 -10.12 1.05 -2.34
N ILE A 108 -9.17 0.67 -3.20
CA ILE A 108 -9.44 0.39 -4.63
C ILE A 108 -10.36 -0.84 -4.79
N LEU A 109 -10.11 -1.88 -4.01
CA LEU A 109 -10.82 -3.15 -4.16
C LEU A 109 -12.19 -3.18 -3.46
N PHE A 110 -12.34 -2.43 -2.36
CA PHE A 110 -13.53 -2.41 -1.51
C PHE A 110 -13.90 -0.96 -1.12
N PRO A 111 -14.23 -0.10 -2.10
CA PRO A 111 -14.39 1.35 -1.87
C PRO A 111 -15.58 1.68 -0.94
N ASP A 112 -16.61 0.85 -0.95
CA ASP A 112 -17.86 1.09 -0.20
C ASP A 112 -17.84 0.54 1.24
N ASP A 113 -16.84 -0.28 1.58
CA ASP A 113 -16.82 -0.97 2.88
C ASP A 113 -16.32 -0.05 4.00
N ARG A 114 -15.34 0.81 3.71
CA ARG A 114 -14.67 1.68 4.68
C ARG A 114 -14.10 2.94 4.03
N LYS A 115 -13.93 3.99 4.85
CA LYS A 115 -13.16 5.17 4.45
C LYS A 115 -11.68 4.81 4.28
N TYR A 116 -10.96 5.56 3.45
CA TYR A 116 -9.57 5.31 3.11
C TYR A 116 -8.67 5.01 4.31
N TYR A 117 -8.69 5.86 5.33
CA TYR A 117 -7.81 5.72 6.52
C TYR A 117 -8.23 4.59 7.48
N GLU A 118 -9.45 4.07 7.37
CA GLU A 118 -9.92 2.95 8.19
C GLU A 118 -9.32 1.60 7.74
N TRP A 119 -8.66 1.58 6.57
CA TRP A 119 -7.90 0.44 6.07
C TRP A 119 -6.48 0.33 6.64
N GLN A 120 -6.03 1.29 7.49
CA GLN A 120 -4.69 1.28 8.06
C GLN A 120 -4.46 0.00 8.89
N PRO A 121 -3.57 -0.90 8.49
CA PRO A 121 -3.22 -2.05 9.31
C PRO A 121 -2.31 -1.64 10.45
N GLY A 122 -2.31 -2.40 11.53
CA GLY A 122 -1.24 -2.32 12.53
C GLY A 122 0.12 -2.73 11.96
N ASN A 123 1.20 -2.39 12.65
CA ASN A 123 2.55 -2.76 12.23
C ASN A 123 2.71 -4.29 12.14
N GLY A 124 3.21 -4.78 11.01
CA GLY A 124 3.37 -6.21 10.74
C GLY A 124 2.06 -6.95 10.43
N LEU A 125 0.95 -6.23 10.34
CA LEU A 125 -0.36 -6.78 10.00
C LEU A 125 -0.72 -6.47 8.53
N GLY A 126 -1.85 -7.01 8.09
CA GLY A 126 -2.36 -6.83 6.74
C GLY A 126 -3.67 -7.56 6.51
N TYR A 127 -3.93 -7.93 5.27
CA TYR A 127 -5.16 -8.58 4.86
C TYR A 127 -4.87 -9.83 4.03
N THR A 128 -5.68 -10.87 4.23
CA THR A 128 -5.80 -11.97 3.28
C THR A 128 -6.96 -11.67 2.35
N LEU A 129 -6.71 -11.75 1.04
CA LEU A 129 -7.71 -11.50 0.00
C LEU A 129 -8.06 -12.79 -0.72
N GLN A 130 -9.31 -12.96 -1.10
CA GLN A 130 -9.78 -14.03 -1.95
C GLN A 130 -9.86 -13.53 -3.39
N TYR A 131 -9.12 -14.18 -4.30
CA TYR A 131 -9.08 -13.84 -5.72
C TYR A 131 -9.43 -15.06 -6.55
N THR A 132 -10.47 -14.96 -7.38
CA THR A 132 -10.95 -16.06 -8.23
C THR A 132 -11.52 -15.48 -9.52
N ASP A 133 -11.15 -16.03 -10.66
CA ASP A 133 -11.64 -15.64 -11.99
C ASP A 133 -11.52 -14.13 -12.26
N GLY A 134 -10.38 -13.55 -11.91
CA GLY A 134 -10.12 -12.13 -12.15
C GLY A 134 -10.80 -11.18 -11.16
N LYS A 135 -11.41 -11.68 -10.07
CA LYS A 135 -12.17 -10.86 -9.12
C LYS A 135 -11.78 -11.12 -7.68
N PHE A 136 -11.76 -10.04 -6.91
CA PHE A 136 -11.68 -10.12 -5.45
C PHE A 136 -13.08 -10.26 -4.87
N SER A 137 -13.30 -11.25 -4.00
CA SER A 137 -14.61 -11.59 -3.45
C SER A 137 -14.72 -11.41 -1.93
N GLY A 138 -13.61 -11.13 -1.27
CA GLY A 138 -13.60 -10.92 0.18
C GLY A 138 -12.21 -10.77 0.75
N TYR A 139 -12.17 -10.35 2.02
CA TYR A 139 -10.93 -10.17 2.78
C TYR A 139 -11.07 -10.63 4.22
N ARG A 140 -9.95 -10.90 4.87
CA ARG A 140 -9.81 -11.08 6.32
C ARG A 140 -8.61 -10.31 6.84
N ILE A 141 -8.72 -9.73 8.02
CA ILE A 141 -7.57 -9.10 8.70
C ILE A 141 -6.64 -10.21 9.17
N ILE A 142 -5.34 -10.05 8.94
CA ILE A 142 -4.31 -10.90 9.54
C ILE A 142 -4.13 -10.40 10.96
N ASP A 143 -4.56 -11.20 11.93
CA ASP A 143 -4.42 -10.92 13.35
C ASP A 143 -3.67 -12.09 14.00
N PRO A 144 -2.41 -11.88 14.45
CA PRO A 144 -1.61 -12.94 15.04
C PRO A 144 -2.13 -13.43 16.40
N CYS A 145 -3.11 -12.69 16.99
CA CYS A 145 -3.72 -13.04 18.28
C CYS A 145 -5.04 -13.81 18.14
N LYS A 146 -5.46 -14.12 16.92
CA LYS A 146 -6.62 -14.94 16.57
C LYS A 146 -6.20 -16.04 15.63
#